data_35eef5a057ffa9cdb9a158cbab6de0f9
#
_entry.id   35eef5a057ffa9cdb9a158cbab6de0f9
#
_cell.length_a   1.000
_cell.length_b   1.000
_cell.length_c   1.000
_cell.angle_alpha   90.00
_cell.angle_beta   90.00
_cell.angle_gamma   90.00
#
_symmetry.space_group_name_H-M   'P 1'
#
loop_
_entity.id
_entity.type
_entity.pdbx_description
1 polymer ?
#
loop_
_entity_poly.entity_id
_entity_poly.type
_entity_poly.pdbx_seq_one_letter_code
_entity_poly.pdbx_strand_id
1 'polypeptide(L)'
;MHQNSKCLLFLLILCAAFVLAWPAGAQQQQACFTKDERERAERTARVYRTPDPDYDPVLGYNPSKGPRPGAPPVDDNGFARPLNCVANTDESPGAGTTPKFHCSVPGVTDEAGILIRYKIKPHFKGQAPDKRNGEVYGEFLSSRFSKALGFFADDEWVADVNCPDCEKSLTKKFQGAPWSPHQPAAGIELPLARGIDVNCDKKDAAPLAESLKKLAENGARRAEIDAFKLWLAFIDHGDTKTDNHKFACLKSSKNGSTRICEPGEAVFYVSDMGSTFGYSSASEKKARLEVWRKKDPIKVHDGRCTANAKSVGDTNIGEAGRKLLADNLQQLLNAETRNQTITRVFAASRNAERDRPPSEWTTEFERKANMIINARCSQ
;
A
#
# COMPACT_ATOMS: atom_id res chain seq x y z
N MET A 1 -1.86 -31.75 64.34
CA MET A 1 -1.80 -31.66 62.87
C MET A 1 -2.37 -30.33 62.39
N HIS A 2 -1.76 -29.19 62.64
CA HIS A 2 -2.31 -27.86 62.26
C HIS A 2 -1.23 -26.82 61.97
N GLN A 3 -0.07 -27.21 61.40
CA GLN A 3 1.01 -26.27 61.10
C GLN A 3 1.43 -26.14 59.63
N ASN A 4 0.90 -26.95 58.72
CA ASN A 4 1.34 -26.94 57.30
C ASN A 4 0.47 -26.11 56.34
N SER A 5 -0.64 -25.49 56.82
CA SER A 5 -1.56 -24.74 55.96
C SER A 5 -1.15 -23.31 55.70
N LYS A 6 -0.32 -22.74 56.55
CA LYS A 6 0.09 -21.30 56.44
C LYS A 6 1.26 -21.04 55.47
N CYS A 7 2.13 -22.06 55.27
CA CYS A 7 3.23 -21.94 54.29
C CYS A 7 2.78 -22.00 52.82
N LEU A 8 1.71 -22.77 52.55
CA LEU A 8 1.21 -22.93 51.18
C LEU A 8 0.53 -21.63 50.66
N LEU A 9 -0.13 -20.90 51.58
CA LEU A 9 -0.80 -19.64 51.21
C LEU A 9 0.20 -18.52 50.93
N PHE A 10 1.33 -18.48 51.60
CA PHE A 10 2.38 -17.49 51.34
C PHE A 10 3.14 -17.72 50.03
N LEU A 11 3.34 -18.99 49.63
CA LEU A 11 3.94 -19.32 48.33
C LEU A 11 3.04 -18.96 47.15
N LEU A 12 1.72 -19.11 47.25
CA LEU A 12 0.77 -18.78 46.21
C LEU A 12 0.63 -17.26 46.03
N ILE A 13 0.75 -16.46 47.08
CA ILE A 13 0.72 -14.99 47.02
C ILE A 13 2.01 -14.45 46.40
N LEU A 14 3.17 -15.06 46.67
CA LEU A 14 4.44 -14.66 46.03
C LEU A 14 4.51 -15.01 44.53
N CYS A 15 3.93 -16.12 44.10
CA CYS A 15 3.84 -16.46 42.70
C CYS A 15 2.85 -15.54 41.93
N ALA A 16 1.76 -15.10 42.55
CA ALA A 16 0.81 -14.19 41.93
C ALA A 16 1.38 -12.75 41.76
N ALA A 17 2.28 -12.33 42.63
CA ALA A 17 2.92 -11.02 42.52
C ALA A 17 4.01 -10.95 41.43
N PHE A 18 4.60 -12.08 41.04
CA PHE A 18 5.59 -12.12 39.95
C PHE A 18 5.00 -12.13 38.54
N VAL A 19 3.73 -12.44 38.39
CA VAL A 19 3.05 -12.46 37.06
C VAL A 19 2.54 -11.08 36.65
N LEU A 20 2.46 -10.11 37.57
CA LEU A 20 1.89 -8.78 37.30
C LEU A 20 2.92 -7.67 37.03
N ALA A 21 4.21 -7.97 37.04
CA ALA A 21 5.26 -7.00 36.72
C ALA A 21 5.99 -7.36 35.43
N TRP A 22 5.25 -7.61 34.35
CA TRP A 22 5.83 -7.42 33.04
C TRP A 22 5.98 -5.91 32.85
N PRO A 23 7.20 -5.40 32.65
CA PRO A 23 7.35 -4.00 32.35
C PRO A 23 6.52 -3.75 31.08
N ALA A 24 5.59 -2.81 31.16
CA ALA A 24 4.92 -2.24 30.00
C ALA A 24 6.02 -1.97 28.99
N GLY A 25 5.95 -2.67 27.84
CA GLY A 25 7.04 -2.74 26.89
C GLY A 25 7.60 -1.36 26.61
N ALA A 26 8.85 -1.16 26.96
CA ALA A 26 9.59 0.01 26.50
C ALA A 26 9.37 0.05 24.99
N GLN A 27 8.63 1.04 24.51
CA GLN A 27 8.50 1.31 23.08
C GLN A 27 9.93 1.37 22.57
N GLN A 28 10.36 0.31 21.87
CA GLN A 28 11.66 0.33 21.22
C GLN A 28 11.56 1.45 20.20
N GLN A 29 12.10 2.60 20.56
CA GLN A 29 12.24 3.72 19.66
C GLN A 29 12.85 3.16 18.38
N GLN A 30 12.10 3.19 17.29
CA GLN A 30 12.51 2.59 16.04
C GLN A 30 13.81 3.28 15.63
N ALA A 31 14.93 2.54 15.66
CA ALA A 31 16.23 3.09 15.30
C ALA A 31 16.16 3.64 13.88
N CYS A 32 16.44 4.92 13.72
CA CYS A 32 16.39 5.60 12.44
C CYS A 32 17.67 5.35 11.63
N PHE A 33 17.59 5.50 10.33
CA PHE A 33 18.76 5.53 9.46
C PHE A 33 19.50 6.85 9.62
N THR A 34 20.83 6.81 9.57
CA THR A 34 21.64 8.03 9.51
C THR A 34 21.40 8.79 8.21
N LYS A 35 21.82 10.04 8.12
CA LYS A 35 21.74 10.82 6.89
C LYS A 35 22.44 10.12 5.73
N ASP A 36 23.64 9.62 5.94
CA ASP A 36 24.44 8.95 4.90
C ASP A 36 23.78 7.64 4.43
N GLU A 37 23.17 6.88 5.34
CA GLU A 37 22.42 5.68 5.00
C GLU A 37 21.15 6.00 4.21
N ARG A 38 20.45 7.08 4.54
CA ARG A 38 19.30 7.56 3.76
C ARG A 38 19.71 7.94 2.34
N GLU A 39 20.74 8.77 2.21
CA GLU A 39 21.27 9.17 0.89
C GLU A 39 21.75 7.97 0.08
N ARG A 40 22.37 6.98 0.73
CA ARG A 40 22.75 5.73 0.08
C ARG A 40 21.53 4.95 -0.39
N ALA A 41 20.51 4.80 0.46
CA ALA A 41 19.26 4.13 0.10
C ALA A 41 18.55 4.84 -1.06
N GLU A 42 18.47 6.17 -1.03
CA GLU A 42 17.89 6.97 -2.11
C GLU A 42 18.61 6.76 -3.44
N ARG A 43 19.97 6.66 -3.41
CA ARG A 43 20.76 6.42 -4.62
C ARG A 43 20.64 5.00 -5.16
N THR A 44 20.39 4.02 -4.31
CA THR A 44 20.41 2.59 -4.70
C THR A 44 19.03 1.95 -4.72
N ALA A 45 17.99 2.69 -4.34
CA ALA A 45 16.64 2.16 -4.26
C ALA A 45 16.12 1.67 -5.61
N ARG A 46 15.47 0.53 -5.60
CA ARG A 46 14.79 -0.06 -6.75
C ARG A 46 13.34 0.34 -6.75
N VAL A 47 12.78 0.57 -7.91
CA VAL A 47 11.33 0.81 -8.10
C VAL A 47 10.61 -0.43 -8.62
N TYR A 48 11.39 -1.43 -9.05
CA TYR A 48 10.90 -2.62 -9.73
C TYR A 48 11.65 -3.87 -9.28
N ARG A 49 10.95 -4.99 -9.30
CA ARG A 49 11.49 -6.36 -9.23
C ARG A 49 10.79 -7.22 -10.29
N THR A 50 11.45 -8.28 -10.73
CA THR A 50 10.77 -9.26 -11.59
C THR A 50 9.48 -9.72 -10.90
N PRO A 51 8.32 -9.65 -11.56
CA PRO A 51 7.07 -10.15 -11.00
C PRO A 51 7.21 -11.62 -10.55
N ASP A 52 6.59 -11.96 -9.43
CA ASP A 52 6.42 -13.35 -9.03
C ASP A 52 5.38 -13.98 -9.98
N PRO A 53 5.74 -14.98 -10.80
CA PRO A 53 4.83 -15.55 -11.78
C PRO A 53 3.60 -16.21 -11.16
N ASP A 54 3.72 -16.61 -9.88
CA ASP A 54 2.64 -17.25 -9.15
C ASP A 54 1.87 -16.25 -8.25
N TYR A 55 2.16 -14.96 -8.34
CA TYR A 55 1.39 -13.95 -7.62
C TYR A 55 -0.02 -13.85 -8.19
N ASP A 56 -1.02 -14.12 -7.34
CA ASP A 56 -2.43 -13.94 -7.68
C ASP A 56 -2.90 -12.54 -7.22
N PRO A 57 -3.14 -11.62 -8.14
CA PRO A 57 -3.59 -10.28 -7.78
C PRO A 57 -5.00 -10.24 -7.19
N VAL A 58 -5.83 -11.26 -7.39
CA VAL A 58 -7.14 -11.39 -6.74
C VAL A 58 -6.96 -11.65 -5.26
N LEU A 59 -6.13 -12.64 -4.91
CA LEU A 59 -5.83 -12.99 -3.53
C LEU A 59 -4.88 -11.97 -2.87
N GLY A 60 -3.96 -11.38 -3.64
CA GLY A 60 -2.95 -10.43 -3.19
C GLY A 60 -1.69 -11.07 -2.63
N TYR A 61 -1.49 -12.34 -2.88
CA TYR A 61 -0.30 -13.10 -2.50
C TYR A 61 -0.07 -14.27 -3.47
N ASN A 62 1.08 -14.92 -3.35
CA ASN A 62 1.37 -16.16 -4.06
C ASN A 62 0.72 -17.33 -3.30
N PRO A 63 -0.24 -18.07 -3.89
CA PRO A 63 -0.96 -19.15 -3.20
C PRO A 63 -0.04 -20.23 -2.64
N SER A 64 1.09 -20.51 -3.30
CA SER A 64 2.04 -21.55 -2.83
C SER A 64 2.81 -21.12 -1.58
N LYS A 65 2.97 -19.82 -1.35
CA LYS A 65 3.65 -19.23 -0.18
C LYS A 65 2.67 -18.84 0.93
N GLY A 66 1.38 -18.76 0.58
CA GLY A 66 0.34 -18.25 1.46
C GLY A 66 0.41 -16.72 1.70
N PRO A 67 -0.55 -16.19 2.46
CA PRO A 67 -0.55 -14.79 2.85
C PRO A 67 0.59 -14.49 3.82
N ARG A 68 1.12 -13.27 3.78
CA ARG A 68 2.09 -12.84 4.80
C ARG A 68 1.46 -12.71 6.18
N PRO A 69 2.26 -12.73 7.26
CA PRO A 69 1.77 -12.44 8.61
C PRO A 69 0.95 -11.15 8.64
N GLY A 70 -0.22 -11.21 9.26
CA GLY A 70 -1.14 -10.07 9.37
C GLY A 70 -2.03 -9.80 8.17
N ALA A 71 -1.81 -10.41 7.02
CA ALA A 71 -2.78 -10.32 5.94
C ALA A 71 -4.12 -10.92 6.40
N PRO A 72 -5.26 -10.22 6.24
CA PRO A 72 -6.55 -10.80 6.55
C PRO A 72 -6.80 -11.98 5.61
N PRO A 73 -7.42 -13.08 6.11
CA PRO A 73 -7.84 -14.17 5.25
C PRO A 73 -8.79 -13.66 4.17
N VAL A 74 -8.57 -14.09 2.92
CA VAL A 74 -9.43 -13.76 1.79
C VAL A 74 -10.12 -15.02 1.27
N ASP A 75 -11.29 -14.86 0.67
CA ASP A 75 -11.95 -15.93 -0.07
C ASP A 75 -11.40 -16.03 -1.52
N ASP A 76 -11.89 -17.01 -2.27
CA ASP A 76 -11.46 -17.24 -3.66
C ASP A 76 -11.79 -16.07 -4.62
N ASN A 77 -12.64 -15.15 -4.20
CA ASN A 77 -12.98 -13.94 -4.94
C ASN A 77 -12.14 -12.72 -4.50
N GLY A 78 -11.21 -12.89 -3.56
CA GLY A 78 -10.35 -11.82 -3.05
C GLY A 78 -11.01 -10.92 -2.02
N PHE A 79 -12.21 -11.27 -1.52
CA PHE A 79 -12.86 -10.52 -0.44
C PHE A 79 -12.24 -10.91 0.91
N ALA A 80 -11.74 -9.92 1.63
CA ALA A 80 -11.20 -10.17 2.96
C ALA A 80 -12.33 -10.44 3.97
N ARG A 81 -12.06 -11.39 4.89
CA ARG A 81 -12.96 -11.66 6.01
C ARG A 81 -13.04 -10.45 6.94
N PRO A 82 -14.15 -10.30 7.69
CA PRO A 82 -14.29 -9.23 8.66
C PRO A 82 -13.12 -9.18 9.65
N LEU A 83 -12.61 -7.98 9.91
CA LEU A 83 -11.53 -7.74 10.85
C LEU A 83 -12.08 -7.26 12.18
N ASN A 84 -11.83 -8.00 13.27
CA ASN A 84 -12.15 -7.57 14.62
C ASN A 84 -10.89 -7.01 15.26
N CYS A 85 -10.86 -5.72 15.52
CA CYS A 85 -9.68 -5.07 16.05
C CYS A 85 -9.96 -4.16 17.26
N VAL A 86 -8.90 -3.83 17.96
CA VAL A 86 -8.89 -2.86 19.07
C VAL A 86 -8.13 -1.62 18.64
N ALA A 87 -8.55 -0.47 19.16
CA ALA A 87 -7.93 0.80 18.86
C ALA A 87 -6.45 0.81 19.23
N ASN A 88 -5.64 1.37 18.35
CA ASN A 88 -4.27 1.74 18.66
C ASN A 88 -4.19 3.24 18.78
N THR A 89 -3.98 3.73 20.00
CA THR A 89 -3.97 5.16 20.35
C THR A 89 -2.58 5.77 20.43
N ASP A 90 -1.54 4.97 20.29
CA ASP A 90 -0.15 5.39 20.51
C ASP A 90 0.37 6.33 19.41
N GLU A 91 -0.27 6.31 18.24
CA GLU A 91 0.10 7.17 17.12
C GLU A 91 -1.13 7.78 16.43
N SER A 92 -1.00 9.03 16.05
CA SER A 92 -1.97 9.65 15.15
C SER A 92 -1.88 9.00 13.75
N PRO A 93 -3.01 8.65 13.14
CA PRO A 93 -3.03 8.07 11.79
C PRO A 93 -2.63 9.08 10.69
N GLY A 94 -1.98 10.17 11.07
CA GLY A 94 -1.46 11.19 10.18
C GLY A 94 -2.48 12.25 9.79
N ALA A 95 -2.01 13.30 9.13
CA ALA A 95 -2.82 14.34 8.54
C ALA A 95 -3.51 13.83 7.26
N GLY A 96 -4.59 14.45 6.87
CA GLY A 96 -5.28 14.14 5.63
C GLY A 96 -6.74 14.58 5.65
N THR A 97 -7.38 14.50 4.48
CA THR A 97 -8.77 14.88 4.29
C THR A 97 -9.75 13.71 4.41
N THR A 98 -9.24 12.52 4.61
CA THR A 98 -10.01 11.28 4.73
C THR A 98 -9.94 10.76 6.16
N PRO A 99 -11.08 10.34 6.76
CA PRO A 99 -11.07 9.68 8.05
C PRO A 99 -10.19 8.44 8.00
N LYS A 100 -9.37 8.23 9.02
CA LYS A 100 -8.56 7.03 9.19
C LYS A 100 -8.24 6.82 10.66
N PHE A 101 -8.00 5.58 11.02
CA PHE A 101 -7.60 5.19 12.36
C PHE A 101 -6.63 4.01 12.30
N HIS A 102 -5.90 3.80 13.39
CA HIS A 102 -5.07 2.60 13.56
C HIS A 102 -5.76 1.62 14.50
N CYS A 103 -5.68 0.35 14.16
CA CYS A 103 -6.08 -0.74 15.04
C CYS A 103 -5.15 -1.94 14.92
N SER A 104 -5.25 -2.85 15.89
CA SER A 104 -4.53 -4.11 15.88
C SER A 104 -5.48 -5.25 16.22
N VAL A 105 -5.25 -6.41 15.62
CA VAL A 105 -6.00 -7.63 15.97
C VAL A 105 -5.26 -8.34 17.10
N PRO A 106 -5.93 -8.61 18.23
CA PRO A 106 -5.29 -9.29 19.34
C PRO A 106 -4.67 -10.63 18.93
N GLY A 107 -3.41 -10.83 19.30
CA GLY A 107 -2.66 -12.05 19.02
C GLY A 107 -2.08 -12.16 17.60
N VAL A 108 -2.33 -11.20 16.72
CA VAL A 108 -1.73 -11.16 15.38
C VAL A 108 -0.43 -10.36 15.43
N THR A 109 0.69 -11.04 15.29
CA THR A 109 2.04 -10.47 15.37
C THR A 109 2.81 -10.73 14.08
N ASP A 110 3.85 -9.93 13.85
CA ASP A 110 4.85 -10.20 12.82
C ASP A 110 5.79 -11.36 13.22
N GLU A 111 6.78 -11.64 12.37
CA GLU A 111 7.78 -12.69 12.61
C GLU A 111 8.66 -12.42 13.85
N ALA A 112 8.72 -11.18 14.33
CA ALA A 112 9.45 -10.77 15.52
C ALA A 112 8.58 -10.78 16.79
N GLY A 113 7.30 -11.19 16.69
CA GLY A 113 6.34 -11.20 17.79
C GLY A 113 5.77 -9.80 18.10
N ILE A 114 5.97 -8.82 17.24
CA ILE A 114 5.45 -7.46 17.40
C ILE A 114 4.01 -7.41 16.86
N LEU A 115 3.11 -6.83 17.66
CA LEU A 115 1.70 -6.71 17.29
C LEU A 115 1.55 -5.92 15.97
N ILE A 116 0.87 -6.53 15.01
CA ILE A 116 0.64 -5.90 13.71
C ILE A 116 -0.37 -4.77 13.84
N ARG A 117 -0.01 -3.66 13.24
CA ARG A 117 -0.83 -2.45 13.18
C ARG A 117 -1.39 -2.26 11.78
N TYR A 118 -2.69 -2.08 11.70
CA TYR A 118 -3.41 -1.77 10.47
C TYR A 118 -3.79 -0.31 10.46
N LYS A 119 -3.67 0.32 9.31
CA LYS A 119 -4.27 1.63 9.02
C LYS A 119 -5.59 1.39 8.31
N ILE A 120 -6.67 1.83 8.90
CA ILE A 120 -8.02 1.62 8.40
C ILE A 120 -8.55 2.92 7.82
N LYS A 121 -9.07 2.85 6.60
CA LYS A 121 -9.80 3.94 5.94
C LYS A 121 -11.26 3.54 5.87
N PRO A 122 -12.16 4.16 6.68
CA PRO A 122 -13.58 3.89 6.61
C PRO A 122 -14.12 4.13 5.20
N HIS A 123 -15.04 3.27 4.77
CA HIS A 123 -15.65 3.39 3.44
C HIS A 123 -16.51 4.63 3.29
N PHE A 124 -17.19 5.03 4.37
CA PHE A 124 -18.01 6.22 4.38
C PHE A 124 -17.27 7.42 4.96
N LYS A 125 -17.37 8.55 4.30
CA LYS A 125 -17.01 9.86 4.87
C LYS A 125 -18.12 10.33 5.78
N GLY A 126 -17.97 10.15 7.07
CA GLY A 126 -19.08 10.26 7.98
C GLY A 126 -20.06 9.11 7.74
N GLN A 127 -21.19 9.12 8.40
CA GLN A 127 -22.15 8.00 8.35
C GLN A 127 -23.13 8.06 7.18
N ALA A 128 -22.95 8.97 6.23
CA ALA A 128 -23.86 9.06 5.10
C ALA A 128 -23.54 7.97 4.06
N PRO A 129 -24.46 7.01 3.82
CA PRO A 129 -24.24 5.89 2.89
C PRO A 129 -23.96 6.31 1.45
N ASP A 130 -24.32 7.56 1.09
CA ASP A 130 -24.09 8.15 -0.22
C ASP A 130 -22.68 8.74 -0.40
N LYS A 131 -21.91 8.90 0.69
CA LYS A 131 -20.58 9.51 0.68
C LYS A 131 -19.46 8.48 0.85
N ARG A 132 -19.41 7.51 -0.04
CA ARG A 132 -18.35 6.48 -0.03
C ARG A 132 -16.96 7.08 -0.26
N ASN A 133 -15.97 6.47 0.38
CA ASN A 133 -14.57 6.83 0.22
C ASN A 133 -13.95 6.10 -0.98
N GLY A 134 -13.87 6.77 -2.11
CA GLY A 134 -13.30 6.17 -3.33
C GLY A 134 -11.80 5.89 -3.26
N GLU A 135 -11.07 6.47 -2.29
CA GLU A 135 -9.65 6.17 -2.07
C GLU A 135 -9.43 4.68 -1.76
N VAL A 136 -10.34 4.06 -1.01
CA VAL A 136 -10.28 2.63 -0.65
C VAL A 136 -10.14 1.74 -1.88
N TYR A 137 -10.89 2.03 -2.94
CA TYR A 137 -10.85 1.24 -4.17
C TYR A 137 -9.61 1.52 -5.01
N GLY A 138 -9.22 2.79 -5.10
CA GLY A 138 -8.02 3.21 -5.82
C GLY A 138 -6.77 2.57 -5.23
N GLU A 139 -6.64 2.55 -3.92
CA GLU A 139 -5.52 1.92 -3.21
C GLU A 139 -5.50 0.41 -3.42
N PHE A 140 -6.64 -0.26 -3.22
CA PHE A 140 -6.74 -1.70 -3.45
C PHE A 140 -6.31 -2.08 -4.88
N LEU A 141 -6.89 -1.44 -5.89
CA LEU A 141 -6.59 -1.73 -7.30
C LEU A 141 -5.12 -1.47 -7.62
N SER A 142 -4.61 -0.29 -7.20
CA SER A 142 -3.23 0.09 -7.45
C SER A 142 -2.24 -0.84 -6.78
N SER A 143 -2.49 -1.24 -5.53
CA SER A 143 -1.66 -2.21 -4.81
C SER A 143 -1.58 -3.55 -5.55
N ARG A 144 -2.73 -4.11 -5.92
CA ARG A 144 -2.82 -5.41 -6.58
C ARG A 144 -2.11 -5.44 -7.91
N PHE A 145 -2.42 -4.47 -8.76
CA PHE A 145 -1.81 -4.38 -10.09
C PHE A 145 -0.34 -3.97 -10.04
N SER A 146 0.07 -3.06 -9.13
CA SER A 146 1.49 -2.72 -8.96
C SER A 146 2.32 -3.96 -8.67
N LYS A 147 1.89 -4.78 -7.72
CA LYS A 147 2.63 -6.01 -7.36
C LYS A 147 2.64 -7.04 -8.47
N ALA A 148 1.52 -7.21 -9.17
CA ALA A 148 1.44 -8.10 -10.33
C ALA A 148 2.37 -7.67 -11.47
N LEU A 149 2.63 -6.36 -11.59
CA LEU A 149 3.54 -5.78 -12.58
C LEU A 149 4.98 -5.63 -12.09
N GLY A 150 5.28 -6.05 -10.86
CA GLY A 150 6.64 -6.01 -10.29
C GLY A 150 7.00 -4.71 -9.57
N PHE A 151 6.09 -3.77 -9.40
CA PHE A 151 6.31 -2.56 -8.61
C PHE A 151 6.05 -2.80 -7.13
N PHE A 152 6.75 -2.07 -6.27
CA PHE A 152 6.52 -2.14 -4.83
C PHE A 152 5.28 -1.32 -4.45
N ALA A 153 4.51 -1.85 -3.52
CA ALA A 153 3.31 -1.22 -2.97
C ALA A 153 2.99 -1.77 -1.58
N ASP A 154 2.29 -1.00 -0.77
CA ASP A 154 1.67 -1.49 0.47
C ASP A 154 0.63 -2.58 0.14
N ASP A 155 0.27 -3.41 1.11
CA ASP A 155 -0.80 -4.37 0.94
C ASP A 155 -2.14 -3.74 1.31
N GLU A 156 -3.11 -3.93 0.45
CA GLU A 156 -4.44 -3.35 0.60
C GLU A 156 -5.52 -4.42 0.48
N TRP A 157 -6.53 -4.32 1.34
CA TRP A 157 -7.73 -5.14 1.30
C TRP A 157 -8.97 -4.28 1.51
N VAL A 158 -10.11 -4.81 1.10
CA VAL A 158 -11.42 -4.27 1.42
C VAL A 158 -12.16 -5.30 2.26
N ALA A 159 -12.56 -4.91 3.47
CA ALA A 159 -13.30 -5.77 4.39
C ALA A 159 -14.19 -4.97 5.33
N ASP A 160 -15.11 -5.67 5.98
CA ASP A 160 -15.81 -5.11 7.10
C ASP A 160 -14.88 -5.07 8.33
N VAL A 161 -14.87 -3.96 9.06
CA VAL A 161 -14.03 -3.78 10.25
C VAL A 161 -14.91 -3.50 11.45
N ASN A 162 -14.77 -4.32 12.49
CA ASN A 162 -15.41 -4.14 13.78
C ASN A 162 -14.39 -3.61 14.78
N CYS A 163 -14.57 -2.39 15.26
CA CYS A 163 -13.70 -1.76 16.25
C CYS A 163 -14.50 -0.83 17.15
N PRO A 164 -14.95 -1.30 18.33
CA PRO A 164 -15.76 -0.50 19.24
C PRO A 164 -15.08 0.78 19.72
N ASP A 165 -13.75 0.72 19.93
CA ASP A 165 -12.97 1.78 20.56
C ASP A 165 -12.22 2.68 19.58
N CYS A 166 -12.29 2.43 18.27
CA CYS A 166 -11.45 3.11 17.29
C CYS A 166 -11.81 4.59 17.08
N GLU A 167 -12.93 5.07 17.58
CA GLU A 167 -13.23 6.51 17.62
C GLU A 167 -12.09 7.30 18.29
N LYS A 168 -11.50 6.75 19.36
CA LYS A 168 -10.40 7.37 20.12
C LYS A 168 -9.12 7.54 19.30
N SER A 169 -8.91 6.68 18.30
CA SER A 169 -7.74 6.71 17.41
C SER A 169 -7.99 7.41 16.07
N LEU A 170 -9.19 8.00 15.88
CA LEU A 170 -9.49 8.78 14.69
C LEU A 170 -8.56 9.99 14.53
N THR A 171 -8.24 10.33 13.30
CA THR A 171 -7.60 11.60 12.97
C THR A 171 -8.32 12.76 13.65
N LYS A 172 -7.60 13.64 14.34
CA LYS A 172 -8.15 14.74 15.16
C LYS A 172 -9.31 15.50 14.51
N LYS A 173 -9.22 15.75 13.21
CA LYS A 173 -10.23 16.43 12.41
C LYS A 173 -11.61 15.74 12.43
N PHE A 174 -11.64 14.45 12.71
CA PHE A 174 -12.84 13.62 12.69
C PHE A 174 -13.26 13.13 14.07
N GLN A 175 -12.52 13.51 15.13
CA GLN A 175 -12.93 13.24 16.51
C GLN A 175 -14.22 14.01 16.81
N GLY A 176 -15.19 13.32 17.44
CA GLY A 176 -16.53 13.86 17.70
C GLY A 176 -17.52 13.76 16.53
N ALA A 177 -17.10 13.24 15.37
CA ALA A 177 -18.06 12.82 14.35
C ALA A 177 -18.82 11.56 14.82
N PRO A 178 -20.07 11.35 14.39
CA PRO A 178 -20.81 10.13 14.72
C PRO A 178 -19.99 8.89 14.33
N TRP A 179 -19.73 8.01 15.29
CA TRP A 179 -18.96 6.80 15.14
C TRP A 179 -19.85 5.56 15.04
N SER A 180 -19.55 4.67 14.11
CA SER A 180 -20.08 3.31 14.09
C SER A 180 -18.98 2.32 14.43
N PRO A 181 -19.17 1.45 15.43
CA PRO A 181 -18.20 0.37 15.71
C PRO A 181 -17.99 -0.58 14.53
N HIS A 182 -18.98 -0.70 13.66
CA HIS A 182 -18.93 -1.49 12.43
C HIS A 182 -18.71 -0.56 11.24
N GLN A 183 -17.59 -0.79 10.54
CA GLN A 183 -17.19 -0.07 9.34
C GLN A 183 -17.28 -1.02 8.13
N PRO A 184 -18.38 -0.97 7.36
CA PRO A 184 -18.55 -1.86 6.22
C PRO A 184 -17.62 -1.47 5.08
N ALA A 185 -17.04 -2.47 4.41
CA ALA A 185 -16.18 -2.31 3.24
C ALA A 185 -15.06 -1.26 3.43
N ALA A 186 -14.45 -1.21 4.61
CA ALA A 186 -13.32 -0.34 4.91
C ALA A 186 -12.06 -0.78 4.17
N GLY A 187 -11.20 0.16 3.80
CA GLY A 187 -9.85 -0.11 3.33
C GLY A 187 -8.95 -0.50 4.51
N ILE A 188 -8.24 -1.59 4.36
CA ILE A 188 -7.23 -2.08 5.30
C ILE A 188 -5.88 -1.95 4.64
N GLU A 189 -5.05 -1.06 5.14
CA GLU A 189 -3.68 -0.86 4.67
C GLU A 189 -2.70 -1.51 5.65
N LEU A 190 -1.83 -2.33 5.11
CA LEU A 190 -0.71 -2.91 5.81
C LEU A 190 0.58 -2.49 5.09
N PRO A 191 1.50 -1.78 5.77
CA PRO A 191 2.72 -1.29 5.14
C PRO A 191 3.47 -2.37 4.39
N LEU A 192 4.24 -1.99 3.39
CA LEU A 192 5.07 -2.90 2.59
C LEU A 192 5.82 -3.88 3.48
N ALA A 193 5.67 -5.17 3.20
CA ALA A 193 6.24 -6.23 4.02
C ALA A 193 7.73 -6.03 4.27
N ARG A 194 8.11 -6.00 5.55
CA ARG A 194 9.49 -5.76 6.02
C ARG A 194 10.09 -4.41 5.64
N GLY A 195 9.34 -3.56 4.93
CA GLY A 195 9.81 -2.23 4.55
C GLY A 195 9.87 -1.29 5.76
N ILE A 196 11.07 -0.83 6.10
CA ILE A 196 11.26 0.20 7.10
C ILE A 196 11.50 1.51 6.36
N ASP A 197 10.65 2.51 6.61
CA ASP A 197 10.81 3.85 6.05
C ASP A 197 12.19 4.40 6.42
N VAL A 198 13.00 4.75 5.43
CA VAL A 198 14.32 5.32 5.68
C VAL A 198 14.25 6.77 6.13
N ASN A 199 13.13 7.46 5.87
CA ASN A 199 12.85 8.82 6.32
C ASN A 199 12.04 8.78 7.61
N CYS A 200 12.70 8.67 8.74
CA CYS A 200 12.05 8.77 10.05
C CYS A 200 11.44 10.17 10.29
N ASP A 201 12.02 11.20 9.69
CA ASP A 201 11.51 12.58 9.71
C ASP A 201 10.90 12.94 8.35
N LYS A 202 9.58 13.15 8.34
CA LYS A 202 8.82 13.56 7.15
C LYS A 202 9.29 14.87 6.51
N LYS A 203 10.09 15.65 7.22
CA LYS A 203 10.61 16.95 6.76
C LYS A 203 11.62 16.85 5.63
N ASP A 204 12.25 15.68 5.47
CA ASP A 204 13.30 15.46 4.47
C ASP A 204 12.80 14.82 3.17
N ALA A 205 11.49 14.57 3.06
CA ALA A 205 10.92 13.96 1.86
C ALA A 205 10.87 14.95 0.69
N ALA A 206 11.44 14.57 -0.45
CA ALA A 206 11.38 15.36 -1.68
C ALA A 206 10.06 15.08 -2.44
N PRO A 207 9.60 16.00 -3.32
CA PRO A 207 8.49 15.73 -4.23
C PRO A 207 8.73 14.50 -5.11
N LEU A 208 7.67 13.80 -5.52
CA LEU A 208 7.76 12.58 -6.34
C LEU A 208 8.65 12.76 -7.57
N ALA A 209 8.46 13.86 -8.30
CA ALA A 209 9.27 14.18 -9.50
C ALA A 209 10.76 14.30 -9.21
N GLU A 210 11.13 14.91 -8.09
CA GLU A 210 12.51 15.06 -7.66
C GLU A 210 13.10 13.73 -7.21
N SER A 211 12.36 12.93 -6.47
CA SER A 211 12.77 11.58 -6.06
C SER A 211 13.03 10.68 -7.28
N LEU A 212 12.15 10.70 -8.28
CA LEU A 212 12.34 9.98 -9.54
C LEU A 212 13.55 10.48 -10.35
N LYS A 213 13.80 11.80 -10.33
CA LYS A 213 14.98 12.39 -10.96
C LYS A 213 16.27 11.90 -10.30
N LYS A 214 16.35 11.95 -8.97
CA LYS A 214 17.50 11.42 -8.20
C LYS A 214 17.76 9.95 -8.51
N LEU A 215 16.72 9.13 -8.57
CA LEU A 215 16.85 7.71 -8.96
C LEU A 215 17.39 7.56 -10.38
N ALA A 216 16.93 8.40 -11.33
CA ALA A 216 17.36 8.35 -12.73
C ALA A 216 18.82 8.79 -12.94
N GLU A 217 19.29 9.76 -12.16
CA GLU A 217 20.67 10.26 -12.24
C GLU A 217 21.71 9.19 -11.88
N ASN A 218 21.32 8.17 -11.14
CA ASN A 218 22.20 7.04 -10.79
C ASN A 218 22.31 5.95 -11.88
N GLY A 219 21.77 6.19 -13.08
CA GLY A 219 22.08 5.54 -14.36
C GLY A 219 21.72 4.08 -14.56
N ALA A 220 21.71 3.26 -13.51
CA ALA A 220 21.62 1.81 -13.66
C ALA A 220 20.20 1.25 -13.85
N ARG A 221 19.16 2.09 -13.77
CA ARG A 221 17.76 1.64 -13.70
C ARG A 221 16.78 2.50 -14.48
N ARG A 222 17.25 3.14 -15.52
CA ARG A 222 16.41 4.05 -16.33
C ARG A 222 15.14 3.34 -16.83
N ALA A 223 15.27 2.10 -17.33
CA ALA A 223 14.14 1.32 -17.81
C ALA A 223 13.10 1.04 -16.70
N GLU A 224 13.54 0.72 -15.47
CA GLU A 224 12.63 0.51 -14.33
C GLU A 224 11.88 1.80 -13.97
N ILE A 225 12.58 2.93 -13.98
CA ILE A 225 11.98 4.25 -13.66
C ILE A 225 11.00 4.66 -14.74
N ASP A 226 11.34 4.50 -16.01
CA ASP A 226 10.46 4.83 -17.13
C ASP A 226 9.21 3.93 -17.14
N ALA A 227 9.36 2.63 -16.85
CA ALA A 227 8.25 1.71 -16.67
C ALA A 227 7.35 2.15 -15.50
N PHE A 228 7.94 2.57 -14.38
CA PHE A 228 7.18 3.06 -13.22
C PHE A 228 6.43 4.37 -13.53
N LYS A 229 7.07 5.34 -14.18
CA LYS A 229 6.41 6.58 -14.64
C LYS A 229 5.21 6.27 -15.53
N LEU A 230 5.40 5.34 -16.46
CA LEU A 230 4.35 4.93 -17.37
C LEU A 230 3.21 4.19 -16.65
N TRP A 231 3.54 3.40 -15.63
CA TRP A 231 2.55 2.78 -14.75
C TRP A 231 1.74 3.83 -13.97
N LEU A 232 2.39 4.84 -13.39
CA LEU A 232 1.69 5.93 -12.70
C LEU A 232 0.76 6.71 -13.65
N ALA A 233 1.16 6.89 -14.92
CA ALA A 233 0.31 7.46 -15.95
C ALA A 233 -0.87 6.55 -16.32
N PHE A 234 -0.64 5.23 -16.35
CA PHE A 234 -1.67 4.23 -16.65
C PHE A 234 -2.80 4.27 -15.63
N ILE A 235 -2.48 4.29 -14.34
CA ILE A 235 -3.46 4.35 -13.26
C ILE A 235 -3.98 5.78 -12.99
N ASP A 236 -3.50 6.78 -13.75
CA ASP A 236 -3.84 8.20 -13.57
C ASP A 236 -3.55 8.69 -12.13
N HIS A 237 -2.36 8.38 -11.61
CA HIS A 237 -1.96 8.82 -10.27
C HIS A 237 -1.77 10.33 -10.22
N GLY A 238 -2.55 11.02 -9.39
CA GLY A 238 -2.61 12.48 -9.32
C GLY A 238 -2.07 13.12 -8.05
N ASP A 239 -1.83 12.35 -6.99
CA ASP A 239 -1.38 12.88 -5.69
C ASP A 239 0.14 12.73 -5.51
N THR A 240 0.85 13.84 -5.65
CA THR A 240 2.33 13.90 -5.66
C THR A 240 2.93 14.46 -4.37
N LYS A 241 2.15 14.53 -3.30
CA LYS A 241 2.63 15.01 -2.01
C LYS A 241 3.81 14.17 -1.52
N THR A 242 4.71 14.83 -0.82
CA THR A 242 5.92 14.20 -0.26
C THR A 242 5.61 13.01 0.65
N ASP A 243 4.47 13.04 1.34
CA ASP A 243 4.05 11.98 2.28
C ASP A 243 3.50 10.72 1.59
N ASN A 244 3.25 10.78 0.27
CA ASN A 244 2.57 9.73 -0.48
C ASN A 244 3.53 8.75 -1.18
N HIS A 245 4.83 8.96 -1.06
CA HIS A 245 5.84 8.04 -1.57
C HIS A 245 6.96 7.88 -0.54
N LYS A 246 7.65 6.75 -0.61
CA LYS A 246 8.62 6.37 0.41
C LYS A 246 9.83 5.69 -0.20
N PHE A 247 10.98 5.95 0.43
CA PHE A 247 12.11 5.05 0.38
C PHE A 247 12.01 4.10 1.57
N ALA A 248 12.07 2.81 1.32
CA ALA A 248 12.03 1.80 2.38
C ALA A 248 13.19 0.81 2.21
N CYS A 249 13.58 0.22 3.32
CA CYS A 249 14.54 -0.86 3.37
C CYS A 249 13.84 -2.17 3.69
N LEU A 250 13.84 -3.13 2.78
CA LEU A 250 13.20 -4.43 2.96
C LEU A 250 13.94 -5.31 3.96
N LYS A 251 15.28 -5.17 4.02
CA LYS A 251 16.12 -5.91 4.95
C LYS A 251 17.20 -5.00 5.51
N SER A 252 17.23 -4.88 6.83
CA SER A 252 18.19 -4.04 7.54
C SER A 252 18.86 -4.80 8.67
N SER A 253 20.11 -4.48 8.94
CA SER A 253 20.84 -4.89 10.12
C SER A 253 20.92 -3.74 11.13
N LYS A 254 21.14 -4.07 12.41
CA LYS A 254 21.43 -3.08 13.46
C LYS A 254 22.93 -3.01 13.70
N ASN A 255 23.44 -1.78 13.77
CA ASN A 255 24.81 -1.51 14.22
C ASN A 255 24.72 -0.49 15.36
N GLY A 256 24.71 -0.98 16.60
CA GLY A 256 24.45 -0.16 17.79
C GLY A 256 23.04 0.45 17.74
N SER A 257 22.96 1.78 17.83
CA SER A 257 21.70 2.55 17.77
C SER A 257 21.26 2.88 16.33
N THR A 258 22.02 2.52 15.31
CA THR A 258 21.75 2.84 13.91
C THR A 258 21.26 1.63 13.14
N ARG A 259 20.49 1.88 12.06
CA ARG A 259 20.12 0.87 11.08
C ARG A 259 20.93 1.07 9.81
N ILE A 260 21.28 -0.06 9.19
CA ILE A 260 21.97 -0.11 7.90
C ILE A 260 21.07 -0.91 6.95
N CYS A 261 20.73 -0.32 5.81
CA CYS A 261 20.03 -1.04 4.75
C CYS A 261 21.00 -1.98 4.03
N GLU A 262 20.61 -3.26 3.94
CA GLU A 262 21.45 -4.23 3.23
C GLU A 262 21.54 -3.87 1.74
N PRO A 263 22.66 -4.16 1.07
CA PRO A 263 22.84 -3.87 -0.35
C PRO A 263 21.73 -4.50 -1.22
N GLY A 264 21.09 -3.68 -2.06
CA GLY A 264 20.01 -4.12 -2.95
C GLY A 264 18.62 -4.20 -2.31
N GLU A 265 18.51 -3.95 -0.99
CA GLU A 265 17.24 -4.03 -0.26
C GLU A 265 16.53 -2.67 -0.10
N ALA A 266 17.15 -1.59 -0.59
CA ALA A 266 16.48 -0.30 -0.68
C ALA A 266 15.47 -0.29 -1.83
N VAL A 267 14.27 0.20 -1.56
CA VAL A 267 13.18 0.30 -2.52
C VAL A 267 12.51 1.67 -2.47
N PHE A 268 11.93 2.07 -3.59
CA PHE A 268 11.09 3.26 -3.69
C PHE A 268 9.72 2.87 -4.19
N TYR A 269 8.68 3.42 -3.60
CA TYR A 269 7.30 3.17 -3.99
C TYR A 269 6.35 4.31 -3.61
N VAL A 270 5.18 4.34 -4.21
CA VAL A 270 4.06 5.20 -3.80
C VAL A 270 3.23 4.46 -2.78
N SER A 271 3.09 5.02 -1.58
CA SER A 271 2.37 4.41 -0.44
C SER A 271 0.91 4.85 -0.36
N ASP A 272 0.54 6.01 -0.90
CA ASP A 272 -0.85 6.48 -0.96
C ASP A 272 -1.30 6.57 -2.42
N MET A 273 -1.96 5.53 -2.89
CA MET A 273 -2.46 5.42 -4.26
C MET A 273 -3.98 5.63 -4.37
N GLY A 274 -4.60 6.24 -3.37
CA GLY A 274 -6.05 6.49 -3.37
C GLY A 274 -6.53 7.42 -4.48
N SER A 275 -5.64 8.28 -5.00
CA SER A 275 -5.93 9.22 -6.08
C SER A 275 -5.58 8.65 -7.45
N THR A 276 -6.17 7.49 -7.80
CA THR A 276 -5.92 6.75 -9.05
C THR A 276 -7.23 6.36 -9.76
N PHE A 277 -7.11 5.76 -10.92
CA PHE A 277 -8.23 5.25 -11.73
C PHE A 277 -9.32 6.30 -11.99
N GLY A 278 -8.91 7.50 -12.43
CA GLY A 278 -9.84 8.57 -12.78
C GLY A 278 -10.37 9.32 -11.56
N TYR A 279 -9.54 9.52 -10.59
CA TYR A 279 -9.81 10.40 -9.46
C TYR A 279 -10.21 11.80 -9.92
N SER A 280 -11.41 12.25 -9.56
CA SER A 280 -12.01 13.42 -10.20
C SER A 280 -11.85 14.74 -9.46
N SER A 281 -11.69 14.76 -8.16
CA SER A 281 -11.43 15.98 -7.37
C SER A 281 -11.33 15.72 -5.88
N ALA A 282 -10.78 16.70 -5.13
CA ALA A 282 -10.70 16.67 -3.67
C ALA A 282 -12.08 16.57 -2.98
N SER A 283 -13.17 16.96 -3.65
CA SER A 283 -14.52 16.94 -3.07
C SER A 283 -15.23 15.60 -3.19
N GLU A 284 -14.99 14.84 -4.27
CA GLU A 284 -15.71 13.58 -4.52
C GLU A 284 -14.91 12.33 -4.26
N LYS A 285 -13.58 12.40 -4.38
CA LYS A 285 -12.63 11.30 -4.12
C LYS A 285 -13.16 9.93 -4.56
N LYS A 286 -13.43 9.79 -5.85
CA LYS A 286 -13.96 8.57 -6.46
C LYS A 286 -13.11 8.16 -7.64
N ALA A 287 -12.76 6.88 -7.72
CA ALA A 287 -12.37 6.29 -8.98
C ALA A 287 -13.56 6.38 -9.95
N ARG A 288 -13.35 6.97 -11.13
CA ARG A 288 -14.40 7.13 -12.14
C ARG A 288 -13.90 6.64 -13.48
N LEU A 289 -14.52 5.61 -14.00
CA LEU A 289 -14.19 5.06 -15.29
C LEU A 289 -14.19 6.11 -16.40
N GLU A 290 -15.20 6.98 -16.44
CA GLU A 290 -15.33 8.03 -17.47
C GLU A 290 -14.19 9.07 -17.43
N VAL A 291 -13.62 9.32 -16.26
CA VAL A 291 -12.46 10.21 -16.11
C VAL A 291 -11.18 9.47 -16.51
N TRP A 292 -11.01 8.24 -16.04
CA TRP A 292 -9.87 7.41 -16.38
C TRP A 292 -9.77 7.12 -17.86
N ARG A 293 -10.90 6.85 -18.52
CA ARG A 293 -11.02 6.60 -19.97
C ARG A 293 -10.51 7.75 -20.84
N LYS A 294 -10.64 8.99 -20.37
CA LYS A 294 -10.22 10.20 -21.12
C LYS A 294 -8.70 10.43 -21.12
N LYS A 295 -7.95 9.73 -20.30
CA LYS A 295 -6.51 9.95 -20.16
C LYS A 295 -5.74 8.75 -20.69
N ASP A 296 -5.18 8.87 -21.87
CA ASP A 296 -4.28 7.87 -22.41
C ASP A 296 -2.95 7.85 -21.65
N PRO A 297 -2.39 6.68 -21.32
CA PRO A 297 -1.20 6.58 -20.47
C PRO A 297 0.08 7.03 -21.17
N ILE A 298 0.14 6.92 -22.48
CA ILE A 298 1.32 7.21 -23.30
C ILE A 298 0.92 8.07 -24.50
N LYS A 299 1.80 9.01 -24.84
CA LYS A 299 1.72 9.78 -26.09
C LYS A 299 2.96 9.49 -26.92
N VAL A 300 2.76 9.30 -28.21
CA VAL A 300 3.86 9.10 -29.17
C VAL A 300 3.80 10.22 -30.19
N HIS A 301 4.89 10.96 -30.32
CA HIS A 301 5.04 12.01 -31.32
C HIS A 301 6.43 11.92 -31.93
N ASP A 302 6.51 11.77 -33.24
CA ASP A 302 7.78 11.61 -33.99
C ASP A 302 8.71 10.54 -33.37
N GLY A 303 8.13 9.40 -32.97
CA GLY A 303 8.86 8.31 -32.34
C GLY A 303 9.24 8.58 -30.88
N ARG A 304 9.03 9.75 -30.32
CA ARG A 304 9.26 10.04 -28.91
C ARG A 304 8.05 9.66 -28.08
N CYS A 305 8.30 8.90 -27.03
CA CYS A 305 7.25 8.50 -26.09
C CYS A 305 7.31 9.35 -24.84
N THR A 306 6.13 9.75 -24.35
CA THR A 306 5.99 10.44 -23.06
C THR A 306 4.87 9.81 -22.24
N ALA A 307 5.11 9.68 -20.94
CA ALA A 307 4.06 9.33 -19.98
C ALA A 307 3.09 10.50 -19.83
N ASN A 308 1.79 10.24 -19.92
CA ASN A 308 0.78 11.29 -19.78
C ASN A 308 0.44 11.57 -18.31
N ALA A 309 1.47 11.86 -17.52
CA ALA A 309 1.34 12.16 -16.09
C ALA A 309 2.27 13.31 -15.73
N LYS A 310 1.71 14.49 -15.46
CA LYS A 310 2.49 15.68 -15.02
C LYS A 310 3.16 15.44 -13.66
N SER A 311 2.63 14.52 -12.88
CA SER A 311 3.09 14.17 -11.53
C SER A 311 4.49 13.58 -11.46
N VAL A 312 5.00 13.03 -12.57
CA VAL A 312 6.30 12.33 -12.60
C VAL A 312 7.49 13.22 -13.04
N GLY A 313 7.26 14.51 -13.27
CA GLY A 313 8.29 15.46 -13.70
C GLY A 313 8.72 15.24 -15.15
N ASP A 314 9.94 14.74 -15.38
CA ASP A 314 10.36 14.31 -16.72
C ASP A 314 9.51 13.15 -17.19
N THR A 315 8.72 13.41 -18.26
CA THR A 315 7.76 12.47 -18.81
C THR A 315 8.33 11.61 -19.93
N ASN A 316 9.58 11.83 -20.37
CA ASN A 316 10.21 11.05 -21.44
C ASN A 316 10.34 9.57 -21.02
N ILE A 317 9.99 8.69 -21.95
CA ILE A 317 10.00 7.23 -21.79
C ILE A 317 10.86 6.62 -22.88
N GLY A 318 11.92 5.91 -22.48
CA GLY A 318 12.74 5.11 -23.39
C GLY A 318 12.06 3.79 -23.77
N GLU A 319 12.44 3.23 -24.92
CA GLU A 319 11.87 1.97 -25.41
C GLU A 319 12.07 0.79 -24.43
N ALA A 320 13.21 0.74 -23.73
CA ALA A 320 13.46 -0.29 -22.73
C ALA A 320 12.46 -0.25 -21.56
N GLY A 321 12.12 0.96 -21.08
CA GLY A 321 11.13 1.13 -20.01
C GLY A 321 9.71 0.82 -20.47
N ARG A 322 9.34 1.29 -21.66
CA ARG A 322 8.07 0.95 -22.28
C ARG A 322 7.94 -0.58 -22.43
N LYS A 323 8.97 -1.24 -22.99
CA LYS A 323 8.95 -2.69 -23.20
C LYS A 323 8.85 -3.44 -21.89
N LEU A 324 9.56 -3.03 -20.83
CA LEU A 324 9.47 -3.66 -19.53
C LEU A 324 8.03 -3.68 -19.00
N LEU A 325 7.34 -2.55 -19.06
CA LEU A 325 5.93 -2.50 -18.65
C LEU A 325 5.03 -3.28 -19.59
N ALA A 326 5.26 -3.17 -20.90
CA ALA A 326 4.46 -3.85 -21.92
C ALA A 326 4.49 -5.39 -21.76
N ASP A 327 5.67 -5.97 -21.51
CA ASP A 327 5.84 -7.41 -21.30
C ASP A 327 5.03 -7.90 -20.08
N ASN A 328 5.04 -7.13 -18.97
CA ASN A 328 4.27 -7.47 -17.78
C ASN A 328 2.75 -7.27 -17.97
N LEU A 329 2.34 -6.21 -18.67
CA LEU A 329 0.93 -6.01 -19.04
C LEU A 329 0.43 -7.14 -19.94
N GLN A 330 1.24 -7.60 -20.89
CA GLN A 330 0.87 -8.73 -21.76
C GLN A 330 0.65 -10.02 -20.94
N GLN A 331 1.46 -10.25 -19.89
CA GLN A 331 1.24 -11.40 -19.00
C GLN A 331 -0.10 -11.29 -18.24
N LEU A 332 -0.48 -10.10 -17.77
CA LEU A 332 -1.78 -9.88 -17.14
C LEU A 332 -2.94 -10.07 -18.14
N LEU A 333 -2.83 -9.58 -19.37
CA LEU A 333 -3.84 -9.80 -20.41
C LEU A 333 -3.98 -11.29 -20.74
N ASN A 334 -2.89 -12.03 -20.78
CA ASN A 334 -2.93 -13.48 -20.99
C ASN A 334 -3.60 -14.19 -19.78
N ALA A 335 -3.42 -13.70 -18.55
CA ALA A 335 -4.11 -14.21 -17.37
C ALA A 335 -5.60 -13.85 -17.39
N GLU A 336 -5.97 -12.65 -17.87
CA GLU A 336 -7.37 -12.25 -18.05
C GLU A 336 -8.10 -13.20 -19.01
N THR A 337 -7.50 -13.48 -20.17
CA THR A 337 -8.06 -14.41 -21.17
C THR A 337 -8.31 -15.81 -20.58
N ARG A 338 -7.44 -16.28 -19.67
CA ARG A 338 -7.55 -17.62 -19.08
C ARG A 338 -8.49 -17.67 -17.87
N ASN A 339 -8.41 -16.69 -16.98
CA ASN A 339 -8.96 -16.78 -15.63
C ASN A 339 -9.78 -15.55 -15.23
N GLN A 340 -10.01 -14.61 -16.13
CA GLN A 340 -10.67 -13.33 -15.83
C GLN A 340 -10.00 -12.57 -14.68
N THR A 341 -8.68 -12.64 -14.59
CA THR A 341 -7.91 -12.13 -13.45
C THR A 341 -8.16 -10.64 -13.22
N ILE A 342 -8.11 -9.80 -14.25
CA ILE A 342 -8.32 -8.36 -14.17
C ILE A 342 -9.76 -8.06 -13.74
N THR A 343 -10.73 -8.73 -14.37
CA THR A 343 -12.16 -8.60 -14.04
C THR A 343 -12.43 -8.97 -12.58
N ARG A 344 -11.81 -10.03 -12.08
CA ARG A 344 -11.95 -10.46 -10.68
C ARG A 344 -11.33 -9.46 -9.71
N VAL A 345 -10.19 -8.84 -10.04
CA VAL A 345 -9.59 -7.78 -9.21
C VAL A 345 -10.50 -6.56 -9.14
N PHE A 346 -11.10 -6.13 -10.26
CA PHE A 346 -12.09 -5.04 -10.23
C PHE A 346 -13.33 -5.42 -9.44
N ALA A 347 -13.82 -6.65 -9.53
CA ALA A 347 -14.94 -7.14 -8.74
C ALA A 347 -14.60 -7.16 -7.23
N ALA A 348 -13.40 -7.63 -6.86
CA ALA A 348 -12.94 -7.67 -5.48
C ALA A 348 -12.80 -6.28 -4.85
N SER A 349 -12.55 -5.24 -5.65
CA SER A 349 -12.52 -3.86 -5.15
C SER A 349 -13.88 -3.34 -4.72
N ARG A 350 -14.98 -4.01 -5.07
CA ARG A 350 -16.38 -3.58 -4.86
C ARG A 350 -16.70 -2.20 -5.47
N ASN A 351 -15.83 -1.67 -6.32
CA ASN A 351 -16.07 -0.38 -6.98
C ASN A 351 -17.21 -0.46 -8.00
N ALA A 352 -17.40 -1.65 -8.56
CA ALA A 352 -18.41 -1.92 -9.57
C ALA A 352 -19.86 -1.64 -9.12
N GLU A 353 -20.12 -1.70 -7.82
CA GLU A 353 -21.46 -1.48 -7.28
C GLU A 353 -21.99 -0.06 -7.49
N ARG A 354 -21.14 0.89 -7.87
CA ARG A 354 -21.53 2.31 -7.93
C ARG A 354 -21.31 3.02 -9.24
N ASP A 355 -20.27 2.65 -10.00
CA ASP A 355 -19.92 3.39 -11.20
C ASP A 355 -20.26 2.56 -12.43
N ARG A 356 -19.57 1.44 -12.62
CA ARG A 356 -19.70 0.60 -13.80
C ARG A 356 -19.37 -0.86 -13.47
N PRO A 357 -19.92 -1.84 -14.21
CA PRO A 357 -19.59 -3.23 -13.99
C PRO A 357 -18.10 -3.51 -14.21
N PRO A 358 -17.51 -4.52 -13.53
CA PRO A 358 -16.09 -4.88 -13.64
C PRO A 358 -15.62 -5.08 -15.08
N SER A 359 -16.47 -5.61 -15.94
CA SER A 359 -16.15 -5.82 -17.37
C SER A 359 -15.86 -4.53 -18.13
N GLU A 360 -16.52 -3.41 -17.82
CA GLU A 360 -16.22 -2.13 -18.47
C GLU A 360 -14.87 -1.57 -18.01
N TRP A 361 -14.51 -1.78 -16.75
CA TRP A 361 -13.19 -1.43 -16.22
C TRP A 361 -12.09 -2.29 -16.86
N THR A 362 -12.36 -3.59 -17.03
CA THR A 362 -11.45 -4.52 -17.72
C THR A 362 -11.23 -4.11 -19.17
N THR A 363 -12.28 -3.80 -19.90
CA THR A 363 -12.18 -3.32 -21.29
C THR A 363 -11.30 -2.07 -21.38
N GLU A 364 -11.44 -1.13 -20.45
CA GLU A 364 -10.60 0.06 -20.45
C GLU A 364 -9.15 -0.23 -20.05
N PHE A 365 -8.93 -1.17 -19.11
CA PHE A 365 -7.59 -1.64 -18.75
C PHE A 365 -6.90 -2.25 -19.97
N GLU A 366 -7.57 -3.13 -20.69
CA GLU A 366 -7.08 -3.77 -21.92
C GLU A 366 -6.75 -2.75 -23.00
N ARG A 367 -7.64 -1.76 -23.20
CA ARG A 367 -7.40 -0.68 -24.18
C ARG A 367 -6.11 0.07 -23.86
N LYS A 368 -5.93 0.50 -22.62
CA LYS A 368 -4.74 1.23 -22.18
C LYS A 368 -3.48 0.37 -22.21
N ALA A 369 -3.57 -0.90 -21.83
CA ALA A 369 -2.46 -1.85 -21.90
C ALA A 369 -2.00 -2.02 -23.35
N ASN A 370 -2.95 -2.20 -24.29
CA ASN A 370 -2.66 -2.31 -25.72
C ASN A 370 -2.02 -1.05 -26.29
N MET A 371 -2.36 0.14 -25.80
CA MET A 371 -1.67 1.37 -26.20
C MET A 371 -0.18 1.34 -25.87
N ILE A 372 0.19 0.84 -24.68
CA ILE A 372 1.59 0.73 -24.24
C ILE A 372 2.30 -0.40 -25.00
N ILE A 373 1.63 -1.56 -25.15
CA ILE A 373 2.19 -2.74 -25.85
C ILE A 373 2.52 -2.42 -27.30
N ASN A 374 1.63 -1.70 -27.98
CA ASN A 374 1.76 -1.39 -29.41
C ASN A 374 2.55 -0.11 -29.70
N ALA A 375 2.84 0.72 -28.71
CA ALA A 375 3.68 1.90 -28.88
C ALA A 375 5.08 1.50 -29.37
N ARG A 376 5.74 2.42 -30.08
CA ARG A 376 7.16 2.30 -30.49
C ARG A 376 7.83 3.59 -30.12
N CYS A 377 8.85 3.51 -29.27
CA CYS A 377 9.62 4.64 -28.82
C CYS A 377 10.99 4.62 -29.48
N SER A 378 11.35 5.69 -30.17
CA SER A 378 12.76 5.88 -30.55
C SER A 378 13.60 6.08 -29.30
N GLN A 379 14.78 5.52 -29.27
CA GLN A 379 15.74 5.62 -28.15
C GLN A 379 16.08 7.08 -27.82
#